data_c165c480a29db5ea59a3649e87c74ef0
#
_entry.id   c165c480a29db5ea59a3649e87c74ef0
#
_cell.length_a   1.000
_cell.length_b   1.000
_cell.length_c   1.000
_cell.angle_alpha   90.00
_cell.angle_beta   90.00
_cell.angle_gamma   90.00
#
_symmetry.space_group_name_H-M   'P 1'
#
loop_
_entity.id
_entity.type
_entity.pdbx_description
1 polymer ?
#
loop_
_entity_poly.entity_id
_entity_poly.type
_entity_poly.pdbx_seq_one_letter_code
_entity_poly.pdbx_strand_id
1 'polypeptide(L)'
;MSGRPWTRPVRRRLALLVAVAVGVGLLSQGAVPARADPAGSEGGNATLQQQLDAAARGYNDAKGRLDAAKARQAELETQAQQTGVQLADVTQQVQKAAITAYKSGPLSGLNVVLDATSSGDFLDRATVLQAQIQRDNDALHRLRTLQAQHDQQRTAIDTEITTQQAQLAVMDKRRKDAQAALEAAGGGGATSGPSGGTASATPSPRNPDGTWPKESCSVPDPTTSGCLTPRTLHAYQEVRKAGFTHYTACFRSGSSGEHPLGRACDFSANASTFVNAAATGSDKAYGDQLAAWLLANSDRLAVLYVIWYGRIWLPSSGWRAYHGDGTPAGDHMNHVHLSVQ
;
A
#
# COMPACT_ATOMS: atom_id res chain seq x y z
N MET A 1 57.59 10.25 -35.61
CA MET A 1 56.35 9.52 -35.89
C MET A 1 55.71 9.17 -34.56
N SER A 2 54.68 9.89 -34.18
CA SER A 2 54.09 9.92 -32.84
C SER A 2 52.93 8.96 -32.77
N GLY A 3 53.03 7.96 -31.91
CA GLY A 3 51.94 7.04 -31.57
C GLY A 3 51.09 7.60 -30.43
N ARG A 4 49.82 7.89 -30.66
CA ARG A 4 48.85 8.28 -29.67
C ARG A 4 48.32 7.04 -28.92
N PRO A 5 48.17 7.07 -27.57
CA PRO A 5 47.51 6.00 -26.86
C PRO A 5 45.97 6.15 -26.95
N TRP A 6 45.29 5.06 -27.19
CA TRP A 6 43.84 4.93 -27.17
C TRP A 6 43.34 4.92 -25.73
N THR A 7 42.65 5.96 -25.31
CA THR A 7 41.91 5.99 -24.05
C THR A 7 40.49 5.45 -24.27
N ARG A 8 40.14 4.36 -23.58
CA ARG A 8 38.78 3.81 -23.54
C ARG A 8 37.90 4.71 -22.63
N PRO A 9 36.67 5.06 -23.02
CA PRO A 9 35.76 5.79 -22.14
C PRO A 9 35.22 4.86 -21.06
N VAL A 10 35.52 5.20 -19.81
CA VAL A 10 34.88 4.64 -18.63
C VAL A 10 33.40 5.11 -18.60
N ARG A 11 32.47 4.19 -18.85
CA ARG A 11 31.05 4.46 -18.66
C ARG A 11 30.77 4.64 -17.17
N ARG A 12 30.70 5.89 -16.74
CA ARG A 12 30.16 6.26 -15.42
C ARG A 12 28.68 5.86 -15.38
N ARG A 13 28.35 4.87 -14.58
CA ARG A 13 26.96 4.59 -14.19
C ARG A 13 26.50 5.73 -13.31
N LEU A 14 25.61 6.57 -13.81
CA LEU A 14 24.88 7.56 -13.01
C LEU A 14 23.95 6.77 -12.07
N ALA A 15 24.31 6.71 -10.80
CA ALA A 15 23.38 6.35 -9.74
C ALA A 15 22.45 7.54 -9.55
N LEU A 16 21.19 7.42 -9.96
CA LEU A 16 20.13 8.38 -9.63
C LEU A 16 19.82 8.23 -8.14
N LEU A 17 20.44 9.06 -7.31
CA LEU A 17 20.01 9.32 -5.95
C LEU A 17 18.74 10.18 -6.04
N VAL A 18 17.58 9.57 -5.83
CA VAL A 18 16.35 10.30 -5.57
C VAL A 18 16.44 10.88 -4.16
N ALA A 19 16.92 12.10 -4.05
CA ALA A 19 16.85 12.89 -2.83
C ALA A 19 15.40 13.32 -2.63
N VAL A 20 14.69 12.66 -1.70
CA VAL A 20 13.42 13.15 -1.18
C VAL A 20 13.74 14.32 -0.24
N ALA A 21 13.68 15.54 -0.76
CA ALA A 21 13.74 16.74 0.04
C ALA A 21 12.43 16.85 0.85
N VAL A 22 12.48 16.49 2.13
CA VAL A 22 11.44 16.84 3.10
C VAL A 22 11.68 18.31 3.48
N GLY A 23 10.96 19.21 2.83
CA GLY A 23 10.91 20.62 3.18
C GLY A 23 10.21 20.80 4.53
N VAL A 24 10.98 20.98 5.59
CA VAL A 24 10.46 21.49 6.87
C VAL A 24 10.30 23.00 6.74
N GLY A 25 9.10 23.44 6.36
CA GLY A 25 8.70 24.84 6.43
C GLY A 25 8.49 25.25 7.89
N LEU A 26 9.39 26.02 8.45
CA LEU A 26 9.18 26.76 9.69
C LEU A 26 8.15 27.85 9.43
N LEU A 27 6.89 27.62 9.77
CA LEU A 27 5.84 28.63 9.81
C LEU A 27 5.95 29.37 11.14
N SER A 28 6.30 30.65 11.07
CA SER A 28 6.22 31.63 12.14
C SER A 28 4.77 31.74 12.64
N GLN A 29 4.57 31.49 13.93
CA GLN A 29 3.28 31.60 14.61
C GLN A 29 2.92 33.08 14.77
N GLY A 30 2.01 33.57 13.93
CA GLY A 30 1.20 34.74 14.23
C GLY A 30 -0.03 34.27 15.01
N ALA A 31 -0.17 34.71 16.24
CA ALA A 31 -1.36 34.46 17.03
C ALA A 31 -2.57 35.15 16.42
N VAL A 32 -3.50 34.41 15.82
CA VAL A 32 -4.83 34.89 15.41
C VAL A 32 -5.82 34.56 16.53
N PRO A 33 -6.71 35.47 16.92
CA PRO A 33 -7.69 35.21 17.96
C PRO A 33 -8.65 34.10 17.52
N ALA A 34 -8.84 33.08 18.37
CA ALA A 34 -9.77 32.00 18.17
C ALA A 34 -11.20 32.54 18.06
N ARG A 35 -11.79 32.48 16.86
CA ARG A 35 -13.24 32.61 16.68
C ARG A 35 -13.84 31.19 16.74
N ALA A 36 -14.66 30.95 17.73
CA ALA A 36 -15.50 29.77 17.77
C ALA A 36 -16.50 29.83 16.62
N ASP A 37 -16.44 28.85 15.72
CA ASP A 37 -17.41 28.70 14.63
C ASP A 37 -18.59 27.87 15.15
N PRO A 38 -19.82 28.42 15.22
CA PRO A 38 -20.98 27.70 15.71
C PRO A 38 -21.65 26.98 14.54
N ALA A 39 -21.74 25.72 14.61
CA ALA A 39 -22.46 24.81 13.73
C ALA A 39 -21.60 24.17 12.62
N GLY A 40 -21.11 22.99 12.88
CA GLY A 40 -20.68 22.04 11.88
C GLY A 40 -19.19 21.69 11.82
N SER A 41 -18.39 22.05 12.82
CA SER A 41 -17.07 21.46 12.95
C SER A 41 -17.16 20.01 13.43
N GLU A 42 -16.31 19.14 12.93
CA GLU A 42 -16.19 17.75 13.40
C GLU A 42 -15.66 17.68 14.84
N GLY A 43 -15.87 18.74 15.63
CA GLY A 43 -15.44 18.92 17.01
C GLY A 43 -13.94 19.16 17.15
N GLY A 44 -13.56 20.23 17.85
CA GLY A 44 -12.16 20.51 18.16
C GLY A 44 -11.54 21.66 17.37
N ASN A 45 -10.24 21.94 17.64
CA ASN A 45 -9.46 22.94 16.96
C ASN A 45 -9.13 22.48 15.52
N ALA A 46 -9.46 23.30 14.51
CA ALA A 46 -9.23 23.00 13.09
C ALA A 46 -7.78 22.56 12.79
N THR A 47 -6.79 23.09 13.51
CA THR A 47 -5.38 22.69 13.36
C THR A 47 -5.13 21.27 13.87
N LEU A 48 -5.72 20.89 15.00
CA LEU A 48 -5.59 19.54 15.53
C LEU A 48 -6.32 18.52 14.65
N GLN A 49 -7.48 18.88 14.10
CA GLN A 49 -8.19 18.08 13.11
C GLN A 49 -7.32 17.82 11.87
N GLN A 50 -6.72 18.87 11.29
CA GLN A 50 -5.82 18.72 10.14
C GLN A 50 -4.59 17.84 10.45
N GLN A 51 -4.05 17.95 11.67
CA GLN A 51 -2.93 17.09 12.10
C GLN A 51 -3.35 15.62 12.22
N LEU A 52 -4.54 15.37 12.78
CA LEU A 52 -5.10 14.03 12.88
C LEU A 52 -5.34 13.42 11.49
N ASP A 53 -5.98 14.19 10.59
CA ASP A 53 -6.25 13.74 9.22
C ASP A 53 -4.95 13.42 8.47
N ALA A 54 -3.95 14.29 8.56
CA ALA A 54 -2.64 14.08 7.93
C ALA A 54 -1.92 12.84 8.50
N ALA A 55 -2.01 12.64 9.80
CA ALA A 55 -1.41 11.48 10.46
C ALA A 55 -2.12 10.18 10.06
N ALA A 56 -3.45 10.18 10.04
CA ALA A 56 -4.26 9.03 9.65
C ALA A 56 -4.02 8.66 8.16
N ARG A 57 -4.01 9.65 7.26
CA ARG A 57 -3.69 9.41 5.83
C ARG A 57 -2.29 8.85 5.66
N GLY A 58 -1.30 9.46 6.29
CA GLY A 58 0.08 8.99 6.21
C GLY A 58 0.27 7.57 6.76
N TYR A 59 -0.50 7.17 7.78
CA TYR A 59 -0.50 5.80 8.28
C TYR A 59 -1.10 4.82 7.25
N ASN A 60 -2.25 5.14 6.69
CA ASN A 60 -2.94 4.30 5.72
C ASN A 60 -2.13 4.12 4.43
N ASP A 61 -1.48 5.20 3.93
CA ASP A 61 -0.57 5.13 2.78
C ASP A 61 0.64 4.24 3.07
N ALA A 62 1.26 4.39 4.24
CA ALA A 62 2.38 3.54 4.63
C ALA A 62 1.97 2.08 4.79
N LYS A 63 0.77 1.81 5.34
CA LYS A 63 0.20 0.46 5.41
C LYS A 63 0.00 -0.14 4.02
N GLY A 64 -0.59 0.61 3.09
CA GLY A 64 -0.80 0.15 1.73
C GLY A 64 0.51 -0.21 1.03
N ARG A 65 1.55 0.63 1.16
CA ARG A 65 2.88 0.35 0.61
C ARG A 65 3.55 -0.86 1.26
N LEU A 66 3.37 -1.04 2.57
CA LEU A 66 3.87 -2.22 3.28
C LEU A 66 3.22 -3.50 2.74
N ASP A 67 1.90 -3.50 2.59
CA ASP A 67 1.16 -4.67 2.10
C ASP A 67 1.54 -5.00 0.65
N ALA A 68 1.70 -3.98 -0.22
CA ALA A 68 2.18 -4.16 -1.59
C ALA A 68 3.63 -4.68 -1.64
N ALA A 69 4.53 -4.16 -0.79
CA ALA A 69 5.91 -4.64 -0.72
C ALA A 69 5.98 -6.12 -0.27
N LYS A 70 5.15 -6.53 0.69
CA LYS A 70 5.05 -7.93 1.12
C LYS A 70 4.55 -8.84 -0.01
N ALA A 71 3.56 -8.39 -0.77
CA ALA A 71 3.03 -9.17 -1.89
C ALA A 71 4.10 -9.35 -2.99
N ARG A 72 4.83 -8.27 -3.34
CA ARG A 72 5.95 -8.36 -4.30
C ARG A 72 7.10 -9.24 -3.81
N GLN A 73 7.43 -9.17 -2.51
CA GLN A 73 8.43 -10.05 -1.93
C GLN A 73 8.05 -11.53 -2.10
N ALA A 74 6.81 -11.91 -1.76
CA ALA A 74 6.33 -13.28 -1.89
C ALA A 74 6.36 -13.80 -3.34
N GLU A 75 6.04 -12.92 -4.30
CA GLU A 75 6.16 -13.25 -5.73
C GLU A 75 7.63 -13.47 -6.15
N LEU A 76 8.53 -12.56 -5.76
CA LEU A 76 9.96 -12.67 -6.05
C LEU A 76 10.59 -13.92 -5.41
N GLU A 77 10.20 -14.28 -4.20
CA GLU A 77 10.65 -15.51 -3.54
C GLU A 77 10.22 -16.76 -4.31
N THR A 78 8.98 -16.79 -4.81
CA THR A 78 8.49 -17.87 -5.65
C THR A 78 9.29 -17.97 -6.95
N GLN A 79 9.56 -16.86 -7.61
CA GLN A 79 10.38 -16.79 -8.83
C GLN A 79 11.83 -17.22 -8.56
N ALA A 80 12.42 -16.79 -7.44
CA ALA A 80 13.78 -17.16 -7.05
C ALA A 80 13.90 -18.67 -6.75
N GLN A 81 12.89 -19.28 -6.13
CA GLN A 81 12.85 -20.73 -5.94
C GLN A 81 12.81 -21.49 -7.27
N GLN A 82 11.96 -21.06 -8.23
CA GLN A 82 11.88 -21.66 -9.55
C GLN A 82 13.20 -21.55 -10.33
N THR A 83 13.80 -20.35 -10.27
CA THR A 83 15.12 -20.11 -10.89
C THR A 83 16.20 -20.97 -10.23
N GLY A 84 16.15 -21.13 -8.91
CA GLY A 84 17.09 -21.98 -8.15
C GLY A 84 17.02 -23.46 -8.56
N VAL A 85 15.83 -24.00 -8.78
CA VAL A 85 15.66 -25.38 -9.30
C VAL A 85 16.27 -25.52 -10.70
N GLN A 86 16.01 -24.59 -11.62
CA GLN A 86 16.61 -24.58 -12.96
C GLN A 86 18.13 -24.44 -12.91
N LEU A 87 18.63 -23.59 -12.02
CA LEU A 87 20.07 -23.38 -11.81
C LEU A 87 20.75 -24.66 -11.32
N ALA A 88 20.14 -25.38 -10.40
CA ALA A 88 20.66 -26.67 -9.90
C ALA A 88 20.74 -27.71 -11.01
N ASP A 89 19.70 -27.83 -11.84
CA ASP A 89 19.66 -28.77 -12.97
C ASP A 89 20.77 -28.47 -13.98
N VAL A 90 20.87 -27.21 -14.45
CA VAL A 90 21.90 -26.82 -15.42
C VAL A 90 23.31 -26.92 -14.83
N THR A 91 23.48 -26.63 -13.53
CA THR A 91 24.75 -26.83 -12.83
C THR A 91 25.18 -28.30 -12.88
N GLN A 92 24.25 -29.22 -12.62
CA GLN A 92 24.54 -30.66 -12.71
C GLN A 92 24.90 -31.11 -14.11
N GLN A 93 24.24 -30.55 -15.15
CA GLN A 93 24.55 -30.83 -16.55
C GLN A 93 25.98 -30.38 -16.92
N VAL A 94 26.33 -29.13 -16.55
CA VAL A 94 27.67 -28.58 -16.78
C VAL A 94 28.73 -29.37 -16.01
N GLN A 95 28.48 -29.76 -14.77
CA GLN A 95 29.40 -30.57 -13.99
C GLN A 95 29.65 -31.95 -14.63
N LYS A 96 28.61 -32.62 -15.13
CA LYS A 96 28.75 -33.89 -15.83
C LYS A 96 29.59 -33.75 -17.09
N ALA A 97 29.32 -32.70 -17.89
CA ALA A 97 30.12 -32.41 -19.10
C ALA A 97 31.58 -32.12 -18.75
N ALA A 98 31.86 -31.31 -17.75
CA ALA A 98 33.20 -31.00 -17.27
C ALA A 98 33.98 -32.24 -16.76
N ILE A 99 33.30 -33.10 -15.99
CA ILE A 99 33.91 -34.37 -15.53
C ILE A 99 34.25 -35.28 -16.70
N THR A 100 33.36 -35.38 -17.68
CA THR A 100 33.58 -36.20 -18.89
C THR A 100 34.76 -35.66 -19.69
N ALA A 101 34.80 -34.35 -19.95
CA ALA A 101 35.91 -33.71 -20.67
C ALA A 101 37.25 -33.89 -19.93
N TYR A 102 37.26 -33.76 -18.59
CA TYR A 102 38.47 -33.97 -17.80
C TYR A 102 38.99 -35.41 -17.90
N LYS A 103 38.11 -36.42 -17.78
CA LYS A 103 38.46 -37.83 -17.82
C LYS A 103 38.91 -38.27 -19.23
N SER A 104 38.32 -37.73 -20.29
CA SER A 104 38.60 -38.09 -21.64
C SER A 104 39.84 -37.38 -22.21
N GLY A 105 40.26 -36.28 -21.58
CA GLY A 105 41.35 -35.44 -22.05
C GLY A 105 40.93 -34.45 -23.16
N PRO A 106 41.73 -33.38 -23.37
CA PRO A 106 41.35 -32.24 -24.22
C PRO A 106 41.23 -32.58 -25.72
N LEU A 107 41.85 -33.68 -26.16
CA LEU A 107 41.87 -34.10 -27.58
C LEU A 107 40.95 -35.28 -27.87
N SER A 108 40.21 -35.80 -26.91
CA SER A 108 39.41 -37.02 -27.09
C SER A 108 38.36 -36.90 -28.20
N GLY A 109 37.65 -35.76 -28.27
CA GLY A 109 36.69 -35.49 -29.33
C GLY A 109 37.34 -35.42 -30.73
N LEU A 110 38.52 -34.85 -30.81
CA LEU A 110 39.28 -34.78 -32.07
C LEU A 110 39.75 -36.18 -32.48
N ASN A 111 40.25 -36.99 -31.55
CA ASN A 111 40.68 -38.35 -31.84
C ASN A 111 39.50 -39.20 -32.37
N VAL A 112 38.32 -39.10 -31.81
CA VAL A 112 37.12 -39.79 -32.30
C VAL A 112 36.80 -39.43 -33.76
N VAL A 113 36.99 -38.16 -34.17
CA VAL A 113 36.77 -37.72 -35.56
C VAL A 113 37.89 -38.20 -36.48
N LEU A 114 39.15 -38.20 -36.03
CA LEU A 114 40.31 -38.63 -36.80
C LEU A 114 40.38 -40.14 -36.98
N ASP A 115 39.79 -40.94 -36.11
CA ASP A 115 39.69 -42.40 -36.25
C ASP A 115 38.59 -42.85 -37.24
N ALA A 116 38.05 -41.94 -38.04
CA ALA A 116 37.04 -42.24 -39.04
C ALA A 116 37.57 -43.14 -40.12
N THR A 117 36.77 -44.14 -40.53
CA THR A 117 37.17 -45.18 -41.53
C THR A 117 36.79 -44.83 -42.99
N SER A 118 35.96 -43.76 -43.15
CA SER A 118 35.53 -43.23 -44.44
C SER A 118 35.26 -41.74 -44.39
N SER A 119 35.15 -41.05 -45.52
CA SER A 119 34.79 -39.65 -45.62
C SER A 119 33.34 -39.39 -45.06
N GLY A 120 32.41 -40.33 -45.25
CA GLY A 120 31.06 -40.27 -44.68
C GLY A 120 31.08 -40.38 -43.15
N ASP A 121 31.80 -41.40 -42.62
CA ASP A 121 31.98 -41.59 -41.17
C ASP A 121 32.67 -40.37 -40.52
N PHE A 122 33.63 -39.74 -41.20
CA PHE A 122 34.27 -38.50 -40.75
C PHE A 122 33.26 -37.34 -40.62
N LEU A 123 32.41 -37.12 -41.61
CA LEU A 123 31.42 -36.05 -41.59
C LEU A 123 30.36 -36.29 -40.50
N ASP A 124 29.90 -37.53 -40.33
CA ASP A 124 28.94 -37.89 -39.30
C ASP A 124 29.50 -37.64 -37.88
N ARG A 125 30.73 -38.09 -37.61
CA ARG A 125 31.42 -37.88 -36.32
C ARG A 125 31.71 -36.41 -36.06
N ALA A 126 32.13 -35.64 -37.08
CA ALA A 126 32.34 -34.21 -36.97
C ALA A 126 31.05 -33.46 -36.65
N THR A 127 29.92 -33.86 -37.26
CA THR A 127 28.61 -33.29 -37.00
C THR A 127 28.18 -33.57 -35.56
N VAL A 128 28.35 -34.80 -35.05
CA VAL A 128 28.06 -35.18 -33.66
C VAL A 128 28.92 -34.37 -32.68
N LEU A 129 30.21 -34.22 -32.93
CA LEU A 129 31.12 -33.42 -32.11
C LEU A 129 30.71 -31.95 -32.10
N GLN A 130 30.36 -31.38 -33.24
CA GLN A 130 29.89 -29.99 -33.34
C GLN A 130 28.59 -29.80 -32.54
N ALA A 131 27.64 -30.73 -32.65
CA ALA A 131 26.39 -30.68 -31.89
C ALA A 131 26.63 -30.79 -30.36
N GLN A 132 27.64 -31.57 -29.94
CA GLN A 132 28.01 -31.66 -28.52
C GLN A 132 28.62 -30.34 -28.02
N ILE A 133 29.57 -29.76 -28.78
CA ILE A 133 30.16 -28.45 -28.42
C ILE A 133 29.08 -27.35 -28.30
N GLN A 134 28.12 -27.34 -29.21
CA GLN A 134 27.04 -26.37 -29.16
C GLN A 134 26.20 -26.57 -27.88
N ARG A 135 25.82 -27.81 -27.56
CA ARG A 135 25.04 -28.12 -26.29
C ARG A 135 25.80 -27.69 -25.04
N ASP A 136 27.10 -27.93 -24.98
CA ASP A 136 27.92 -27.55 -23.82
C ASP A 136 28.03 -26.03 -23.69
N ASN A 137 28.19 -25.30 -24.81
CA ASN A 137 28.18 -23.84 -24.82
C ASN A 137 26.84 -23.28 -24.42
N ASP A 138 25.73 -23.82 -24.92
CA ASP A 138 24.39 -23.41 -24.56
C ASP A 138 24.11 -23.63 -23.05
N ALA A 139 24.58 -24.78 -22.50
CA ALA A 139 24.47 -25.05 -21.07
C ALA A 139 25.25 -24.03 -20.21
N LEU A 140 26.47 -23.67 -20.63
CA LEU A 140 27.28 -22.63 -19.97
C LEU A 140 26.63 -21.24 -20.05
N HIS A 141 26.10 -20.88 -21.22
CA HIS A 141 25.35 -19.62 -21.36
C HIS A 141 24.10 -19.60 -20.47
N ARG A 142 23.32 -20.67 -20.46
CA ARG A 142 22.13 -20.81 -19.62
C ARG A 142 22.50 -20.74 -18.15
N LEU A 143 23.56 -21.39 -17.71
CA LEU A 143 24.07 -21.32 -16.35
C LEU A 143 24.34 -19.87 -15.92
N ARG A 144 25.10 -19.12 -16.72
CA ARG A 144 25.44 -17.72 -16.44
C ARG A 144 24.18 -16.82 -16.38
N THR A 145 23.25 -17.03 -17.30
CA THR A 145 21.98 -16.28 -17.34
C THR A 145 21.15 -16.55 -16.10
N LEU A 146 20.98 -17.82 -15.70
CA LEU A 146 20.22 -18.17 -14.50
C LEU A 146 20.88 -17.68 -13.21
N GLN A 147 22.22 -17.71 -13.12
CA GLN A 147 22.95 -17.12 -11.99
C GLN A 147 22.67 -15.61 -11.88
N ALA A 148 22.81 -14.88 -12.98
CA ALA A 148 22.55 -13.44 -13.01
C ALA A 148 21.08 -13.12 -12.66
N GLN A 149 20.13 -13.91 -13.15
CA GLN A 149 18.70 -13.75 -12.84
C GLN A 149 18.43 -14.02 -11.35
N HIS A 150 18.98 -15.08 -10.80
CA HIS A 150 18.82 -15.42 -9.38
C HIS A 150 19.40 -14.33 -8.47
N ASP A 151 20.58 -13.79 -8.81
CA ASP A 151 21.20 -12.70 -8.04
C ASP A 151 20.38 -11.42 -8.11
N GLN A 152 19.79 -11.10 -9.27
CA GLN A 152 18.86 -9.97 -9.42
C GLN A 152 17.61 -10.15 -8.57
N GLN A 153 17.02 -11.35 -8.55
CA GLN A 153 15.84 -11.65 -7.72
C GLN A 153 16.15 -11.50 -6.23
N ARG A 154 17.29 -11.99 -5.76
CA ARG A 154 17.74 -11.80 -4.38
C ARG A 154 17.91 -10.33 -4.01
N THR A 155 18.55 -9.54 -4.86
CA THR A 155 18.70 -8.10 -4.65
C THR A 155 17.34 -7.39 -4.60
N ALA A 156 16.40 -7.81 -5.44
CA ALA A 156 15.05 -7.27 -5.42
C ALA A 156 14.30 -7.61 -4.11
N ILE A 157 14.44 -8.85 -3.61
CA ILE A 157 13.88 -9.27 -2.31
C ILE A 157 14.46 -8.39 -1.17
N ASP A 158 15.77 -8.19 -1.12
CA ASP A 158 16.40 -7.34 -0.09
C ASP A 158 15.89 -5.90 -0.15
N THR A 159 15.62 -5.39 -1.35
CA THR A 159 15.02 -4.06 -1.56
C THR A 159 13.60 -3.99 -0.98
N GLU A 160 12.76 -5.01 -1.22
CA GLU A 160 11.41 -5.05 -0.66
C GLU A 160 11.43 -5.17 0.87
N ILE A 161 12.36 -5.94 1.46
CA ILE A 161 12.54 -6.01 2.91
C ILE A 161 12.92 -4.64 3.50
N THR A 162 13.84 -3.93 2.86
CA THR A 162 14.23 -2.56 3.28
C THR A 162 13.03 -1.60 3.20
N THR A 163 12.25 -1.70 2.13
CA THR A 163 11.02 -0.91 1.96
C THR A 163 10.02 -1.20 3.08
N GLN A 164 9.81 -2.47 3.43
CA GLN A 164 8.91 -2.86 4.53
C GLN A 164 9.34 -2.25 5.86
N GLN A 165 10.63 -2.30 6.19
CA GLN A 165 11.18 -1.71 7.42
C GLN A 165 10.95 -0.18 7.45
N ALA A 166 11.18 0.51 6.34
CA ALA A 166 10.93 1.94 6.23
C ALA A 166 9.44 2.29 6.43
N GLN A 167 8.52 1.50 5.84
CA GLN A 167 7.08 1.73 6.02
C GLN A 167 6.63 1.47 7.47
N LEU A 168 7.17 0.47 8.14
CA LEU A 168 6.88 0.22 9.56
C LEU A 168 7.29 1.41 10.44
N ALA A 169 8.44 2.02 10.19
CA ALA A 169 8.89 3.22 10.91
C ALA A 169 7.96 4.42 10.66
N VAL A 170 7.51 4.61 9.40
CA VAL A 170 6.53 5.66 9.06
C VAL A 170 5.21 5.41 9.79
N MET A 171 4.71 4.18 9.80
CA MET A 171 3.45 3.82 10.48
C MET A 171 3.54 4.12 11.98
N ASP A 172 4.63 3.75 12.66
CA ASP A 172 4.80 4.04 14.09
C ASP A 172 4.82 5.54 14.37
N LYS A 173 5.54 6.30 13.56
CA LYS A 173 5.54 7.77 13.67
C LYS A 173 4.13 8.35 13.48
N ARG A 174 3.41 7.96 12.45
CA ARG A 174 2.06 8.48 12.15
C ARG A 174 1.05 8.10 13.22
N ARG A 175 1.15 6.90 13.78
CA ARG A 175 0.35 6.49 14.93
C ARG A 175 0.58 7.40 16.14
N LYS A 176 1.83 7.73 16.45
CA LYS A 176 2.18 8.66 17.53
C LYS A 176 1.68 10.08 17.26
N ASP A 177 1.83 10.57 16.02
CA ASP A 177 1.33 11.89 15.62
C ASP A 177 -0.21 11.99 15.80
N ALA A 178 -0.96 10.96 15.37
CA ALA A 178 -2.41 10.89 15.54
C ALA A 178 -2.81 10.86 17.02
N GLN A 179 -2.12 10.07 17.83
CA GLN A 179 -2.38 9.99 19.27
C GLN A 179 -2.15 11.34 19.96
N ALA A 180 -1.04 12.01 19.64
CA ALA A 180 -0.72 13.34 20.19
C ALA A 180 -1.80 14.40 19.82
N ALA A 181 -2.31 14.36 18.58
CA ALA A 181 -3.36 15.27 18.13
C ALA A 181 -4.68 15.02 18.91
N LEU A 182 -5.05 13.76 19.14
CA LEU A 182 -6.23 13.41 19.93
C LEU A 182 -6.09 13.83 21.41
N GLU A 183 -4.93 13.60 22.01
CA GLU A 183 -4.65 14.01 23.41
C GLU A 183 -4.68 15.54 23.56
N ALA A 184 -4.14 16.27 22.62
CA ALA A 184 -4.21 17.72 22.61
C ALA A 184 -5.63 18.27 22.42
N ALA A 185 -6.53 17.48 21.82
CA ALA A 185 -7.95 17.76 21.72
C ALA A 185 -8.77 17.31 22.97
N GLY A 186 -8.09 16.82 24.01
CA GLY A 186 -8.75 16.37 25.25
C GLY A 186 -9.27 14.92 25.22
N GLY A 187 -8.98 14.18 24.12
CA GLY A 187 -9.37 12.79 23.92
C GLY A 187 -8.21 11.82 24.03
N GLY A 188 -8.16 10.82 23.15
CA GLY A 188 -7.00 9.93 22.95
C GLY A 188 -6.90 8.72 23.88
N GLY A 189 -7.62 8.69 25.00
CA GLY A 189 -7.68 7.54 25.89
C GLY A 189 -8.18 6.29 25.15
N ALA A 190 -7.55 5.12 25.38
CA ALA A 190 -8.02 3.86 24.83
C ALA A 190 -9.44 3.54 25.35
N THR A 191 -10.30 3.09 24.44
CA THR A 191 -11.68 2.73 24.78
C THR A 191 -12.13 1.53 23.97
N SER A 192 -13.28 0.95 24.31
CA SER A 192 -13.92 -0.10 23.52
C SER A 192 -15.13 0.48 22.78
N GLY A 193 -15.44 -0.08 21.63
CA GLY A 193 -16.59 0.33 20.82
C GLY A 193 -17.11 -0.83 19.97
N PRO A 194 -18.10 -0.56 19.09
CA PRO A 194 -18.69 -1.58 18.24
C PRO A 194 -17.64 -2.34 17.43
N SER A 195 -17.83 -3.65 17.29
CA SER A 195 -16.94 -4.57 16.56
C SER A 195 -17.75 -5.77 16.06
N GLY A 196 -17.12 -6.66 15.29
CA GLY A 196 -17.73 -7.92 14.83
C GLY A 196 -18.58 -7.76 13.57
N GLY A 197 -18.44 -6.70 12.79
CA GLY A 197 -19.11 -6.53 11.51
C GLY A 197 -18.60 -7.49 10.42
N THR A 198 -19.39 -7.68 9.34
CA THR A 198 -19.02 -8.52 8.20
C THR A 198 -18.29 -7.72 7.13
N ALA A 199 -17.15 -8.26 6.65
CA ALA A 199 -16.37 -7.69 5.54
C ALA A 199 -16.99 -8.11 4.19
N SER A 200 -17.92 -7.32 3.67
CA SER A 200 -18.69 -7.62 2.45
C SER A 200 -18.62 -6.53 1.36
N ALA A 201 -18.07 -5.36 1.67
CA ALA A 201 -17.98 -4.26 0.69
C ALA A 201 -17.05 -4.61 -0.48
N THR A 202 -17.37 -4.09 -1.66
CA THR A 202 -16.47 -4.13 -2.82
C THR A 202 -15.25 -3.23 -2.53
N PRO A 203 -14.01 -3.70 -2.74
CA PRO A 203 -12.85 -2.86 -2.48
C PRO A 203 -12.76 -1.65 -3.43
N SER A 204 -12.40 -0.49 -2.90
CA SER A 204 -11.96 0.66 -3.71
C SER A 204 -10.62 0.37 -4.37
N PRO A 205 -10.39 0.83 -5.61
CA PRO A 205 -9.14 0.58 -6.33
C PRO A 205 -7.94 1.27 -5.66
N ARG A 206 -6.77 0.62 -5.73
CA ARG A 206 -5.49 1.14 -5.25
C ARG A 206 -4.49 1.31 -6.40
N ASN A 207 -3.50 2.14 -6.19
CA ASN A 207 -2.33 2.23 -7.05
C ASN A 207 -1.48 0.94 -6.91
N PRO A 208 -0.60 0.64 -7.89
CA PRO A 208 0.29 -0.53 -7.81
C PRO A 208 1.25 -0.53 -6.61
N ASP A 209 1.55 0.65 -6.05
CA ASP A 209 2.36 0.79 -4.82
C ASP A 209 1.54 0.62 -3.53
N GLY A 210 0.25 0.27 -3.64
CA GLY A 210 -0.66 0.05 -2.54
C GLY A 210 -1.29 1.33 -1.96
N THR A 211 -0.92 2.51 -2.41
CA THR A 211 -1.53 3.79 -1.99
C THR A 211 -2.89 4.00 -2.65
N TRP A 212 -3.62 5.00 -2.15
CA TRP A 212 -4.89 5.40 -2.75
C TRP A 212 -4.67 6.47 -3.83
N PRO A 213 -5.38 6.40 -4.99
CA PRO A 213 -5.36 7.47 -5.98
C PRO A 213 -5.77 8.81 -5.36
N LYS A 214 -5.14 9.90 -5.79
CA LYS A 214 -5.59 11.24 -5.39
C LYS A 214 -6.90 11.56 -6.05
N GLU A 215 -7.88 12.01 -5.26
CA GLU A 215 -9.21 12.38 -5.73
C GLU A 215 -9.59 13.78 -5.25
N SER A 216 -10.54 14.38 -5.94
CA SER A 216 -11.16 15.66 -5.58
C SER A 216 -12.68 15.52 -5.54
N CYS A 217 -13.37 16.48 -4.96
CA CYS A 217 -14.81 16.61 -4.96
C CYS A 217 -15.29 16.84 -6.40
N SER A 218 -15.66 15.80 -7.11
CA SER A 218 -15.89 15.83 -8.58
C SER A 218 -17.13 15.09 -9.04
N VAL A 219 -17.78 14.33 -8.15
CA VAL A 219 -19.03 13.63 -8.46
C VAL A 219 -20.17 14.20 -7.63
N PRO A 220 -21.43 14.26 -8.16
CA PRO A 220 -22.57 14.75 -7.39
C PRO A 220 -22.77 13.99 -6.09
N ASP A 221 -23.09 14.68 -5.01
CA ASP A 221 -23.51 14.08 -3.75
C ASP A 221 -24.99 13.67 -3.85
N PRO A 222 -25.33 12.38 -3.69
CA PRO A 222 -26.72 11.94 -3.74
C PRO A 222 -27.55 12.34 -2.51
N THR A 223 -26.93 12.91 -1.47
CA THR A 223 -27.56 13.25 -0.21
C THR A 223 -27.73 14.76 0.02
N THR A 224 -26.98 15.57 -0.75
CA THR A 224 -27.01 17.04 -0.68
C THR A 224 -26.82 17.64 -2.07
N SER A 225 -26.81 18.97 -2.19
CA SER A 225 -26.52 19.67 -3.46
C SER A 225 -25.02 19.85 -3.74
N GLY A 226 -24.15 19.25 -2.95
CA GLY A 226 -22.70 19.36 -3.08
C GLY A 226 -22.07 18.28 -3.96
N CYS A 227 -20.77 18.04 -3.72
CA CYS A 227 -20.00 17.02 -4.43
C CYS A 227 -19.29 16.07 -3.46
N LEU A 228 -18.93 14.89 -3.94
CA LEU A 228 -18.12 13.90 -3.25
C LEU A 228 -16.86 13.56 -4.06
N THR A 229 -15.88 12.97 -3.40
CA THR A 229 -14.88 12.21 -4.14
C THR A 229 -15.47 10.89 -4.64
N PRO A 230 -14.98 10.32 -5.76
CA PRO A 230 -15.45 9.01 -6.25
C PRO A 230 -15.41 7.93 -5.18
N ARG A 231 -14.39 7.94 -4.32
CA ARG A 231 -14.21 6.98 -3.23
C ARG A 231 -15.25 7.15 -2.12
N THR A 232 -15.60 8.39 -1.78
CA THR A 232 -16.66 8.66 -0.79
C THR A 232 -18.01 8.22 -1.32
N LEU A 233 -18.29 8.49 -2.60
CA LEU A 233 -19.51 8.00 -3.25
C LEU A 233 -19.57 6.47 -3.26
N HIS A 234 -18.45 5.80 -3.56
CA HIS A 234 -18.36 4.35 -3.49
C HIS A 234 -18.64 3.82 -2.07
N ALA A 235 -18.01 4.41 -1.03
CA ALA A 235 -18.23 4.02 0.35
C ALA A 235 -19.71 4.21 0.76
N TYR A 236 -20.32 5.34 0.41
CA TYR A 236 -21.75 5.58 0.62
C TYR A 236 -22.62 4.50 -0.05
N GLN A 237 -22.37 4.18 -1.32
CA GLN A 237 -23.12 3.18 -2.06
C GLN A 237 -23.00 1.77 -1.44
N GLU A 238 -21.84 1.38 -0.99
CA GLU A 238 -21.63 0.09 -0.31
C GLU A 238 -22.32 0.04 1.06
N VAL A 239 -22.36 1.15 1.82
CA VAL A 239 -23.15 1.28 3.05
C VAL A 239 -24.63 1.07 2.77
N ARG A 240 -25.16 1.72 1.71
CA ARG A 240 -26.58 1.57 1.31
C ARG A 240 -26.89 0.14 0.87
N LYS A 241 -26.01 -0.47 0.10
CA LYS A 241 -26.10 -1.86 -0.37
C LYS A 241 -26.07 -2.87 0.79
N ALA A 242 -25.35 -2.56 1.86
CA ALA A 242 -25.31 -3.37 3.07
C ALA A 242 -26.59 -3.27 3.93
N GLY A 243 -27.56 -2.44 3.53
CA GLY A 243 -28.85 -2.30 4.20
C GLY A 243 -28.94 -1.14 5.19
N PHE A 244 -27.89 -0.33 5.32
CA PHE A 244 -27.92 0.86 6.18
C PHE A 244 -28.56 2.03 5.41
N THR A 245 -29.87 2.23 5.62
CA THR A 245 -30.70 3.11 4.78
C THR A 245 -31.25 4.34 5.49
N HIS A 246 -30.85 4.61 6.73
CA HIS A 246 -31.28 5.80 7.47
C HIS A 246 -30.83 7.10 6.78
N TYR A 247 -31.38 8.21 7.24
CA TYR A 247 -31.05 9.53 6.70
C TYR A 247 -29.54 9.76 6.70
N THR A 248 -29.02 10.38 5.64
CA THR A 248 -27.59 10.60 5.47
C THR A 248 -27.37 11.99 4.83
N ALA A 249 -26.33 12.69 5.27
CA ALA A 249 -25.83 13.90 4.62
C ALA A 249 -24.31 13.82 4.54
N CYS A 250 -23.77 14.03 3.34
CA CYS A 250 -22.33 13.89 3.11
C CYS A 250 -21.65 15.24 2.98
N PHE A 251 -21.85 15.97 1.90
CA PHE A 251 -21.23 17.28 1.71
C PHE A 251 -21.87 18.35 2.60
N ARG A 252 -21.04 19.19 3.19
CA ARG A 252 -21.42 20.51 3.75
C ARG A 252 -20.30 21.51 3.50
N SER A 253 -20.66 22.77 3.27
CA SER A 253 -19.66 23.85 3.14
C SER A 253 -19.00 24.11 4.50
N GLY A 254 -17.73 24.50 4.46
CA GLY A 254 -16.97 24.78 5.67
C GLY A 254 -15.49 25.02 5.35
N SER A 255 -14.73 25.44 6.36
CA SER A 255 -13.29 25.72 6.22
C SER A 255 -12.40 24.61 6.81
N SER A 256 -12.99 23.61 7.48
CA SER A 256 -12.26 22.53 8.15
C SER A 256 -13.04 21.21 8.06
N GLY A 257 -12.34 20.11 8.33
CA GLY A 257 -12.86 18.76 8.27
C GLY A 257 -12.94 18.18 6.86
N GLU A 258 -13.47 16.98 6.76
CA GLU A 258 -13.49 16.20 5.52
C GLU A 258 -14.76 16.40 4.69
N HIS A 259 -15.87 16.91 5.29
CA HIS A 259 -17.11 17.19 4.57
C HIS A 259 -16.96 18.23 3.44
N PRO A 260 -16.29 19.39 3.66
CA PRO A 260 -16.11 20.37 2.59
C PRO A 260 -15.22 19.87 1.44
N LEU A 261 -14.44 18.84 1.69
CA LEU A 261 -13.58 18.20 0.69
C LEU A 261 -14.29 17.04 -0.04
N GLY A 262 -15.57 16.79 0.30
CA GLY A 262 -16.36 15.69 -0.24
C GLY A 262 -15.86 14.30 0.18
N ARG A 263 -15.20 14.20 1.34
CA ARG A 263 -14.54 12.97 1.82
C ARG A 263 -15.20 12.38 3.07
N ALA A 264 -16.36 12.92 3.48
CA ALA A 264 -17.07 12.42 4.64
C ALA A 264 -18.56 12.31 4.41
N CYS A 265 -19.20 11.40 5.16
CA CYS A 265 -20.65 11.24 5.27
C CYS A 265 -21.05 11.05 6.72
N ASP A 266 -22.15 11.72 7.12
CA ASP A 266 -22.82 11.54 8.41
C ASP A 266 -24.07 10.68 8.20
N PHE A 267 -24.09 9.51 8.80
CA PHE A 267 -25.22 8.57 8.76
C PHE A 267 -26.01 8.69 10.06
N SER A 268 -27.22 9.23 9.98
CA SER A 268 -28.08 9.39 11.15
C SER A 268 -28.39 8.05 11.81
N ALA A 269 -28.36 8.02 13.12
CA ALA A 269 -28.89 6.89 13.88
C ALA A 269 -30.43 6.78 13.74
N ASN A 270 -31.12 7.92 13.59
CA ASN A 270 -32.56 7.96 13.33
C ASN A 270 -32.87 7.77 11.83
N ALA A 271 -33.96 7.09 11.52
CA ALA A 271 -34.31 6.74 10.15
C ALA A 271 -34.55 7.95 9.23
N SER A 272 -35.07 9.06 9.76
CA SER A 272 -35.66 10.13 8.95
C SER A 272 -34.88 11.44 8.98
N THR A 273 -34.10 11.72 10.04
CA THR A 273 -33.39 13.00 10.23
C THR A 273 -32.31 12.91 11.30
N PHE A 274 -31.49 13.95 11.42
CA PHE A 274 -30.61 14.11 12.59
C PHE A 274 -31.46 14.64 13.80
N VAL A 275 -31.60 13.81 14.82
CA VAL A 275 -32.27 14.20 16.05
C VAL A 275 -31.23 14.84 16.97
N ASN A 276 -31.55 16.01 17.54
CA ASN A 276 -30.66 16.72 18.50
C ASN A 276 -30.71 16.10 19.88
N ALA A 277 -30.45 14.81 19.99
CA ALA A 277 -30.35 14.05 21.22
C ALA A 277 -29.42 12.83 21.00
N ALA A 278 -28.85 12.31 22.07
CA ALA A 278 -28.09 11.08 22.01
C ALA A 278 -29.00 9.91 21.58
N ALA A 279 -28.52 9.10 20.65
CA ALA A 279 -29.22 7.91 20.20
C ALA A 279 -29.39 6.89 21.34
N THR A 280 -30.55 6.29 21.43
CA THR A 280 -30.88 5.26 22.44
C THR A 280 -31.62 4.10 21.74
N GLY A 281 -31.81 2.98 22.46
CA GLY A 281 -32.62 1.86 21.95
C GLY A 281 -32.21 1.39 20.56
N SER A 282 -33.17 1.29 19.64
CA SER A 282 -32.96 0.83 18.23
C SER A 282 -32.05 1.74 17.44
N ASP A 283 -32.13 3.07 17.67
CA ASP A 283 -31.29 4.05 16.96
C ASP A 283 -29.81 3.86 17.33
N LYS A 284 -29.53 3.67 18.63
CA LYS A 284 -28.16 3.36 19.06
C LYS A 284 -27.69 2.02 18.51
N ALA A 285 -28.53 0.99 18.52
CA ALA A 285 -28.21 -0.33 17.98
C ALA A 285 -27.90 -0.26 16.47
N TYR A 286 -28.62 0.55 15.71
CA TYR A 286 -28.33 0.80 14.30
C TYR A 286 -26.95 1.45 14.11
N GLY A 287 -26.64 2.49 14.87
CA GLY A 287 -25.32 3.14 14.81
C GLY A 287 -24.19 2.20 15.22
N ASP A 288 -24.38 1.37 16.24
CA ASP A 288 -23.42 0.35 16.66
C ASP A 288 -23.17 -0.67 15.54
N GLN A 289 -24.21 -1.15 14.84
CA GLN A 289 -24.08 -2.10 13.73
C GLN A 289 -23.38 -1.46 12.52
N LEU A 290 -23.74 -0.23 12.15
CA LEU A 290 -23.11 0.50 11.07
C LEU A 290 -21.62 0.74 11.36
N ALA A 291 -21.28 1.23 12.56
CA ALA A 291 -19.89 1.43 12.95
C ALA A 291 -19.11 0.12 12.89
N ALA A 292 -19.64 -0.98 13.43
CA ALA A 292 -18.99 -2.29 13.35
C ALA A 292 -18.77 -2.76 11.89
N TRP A 293 -19.77 -2.54 11.02
CA TRP A 293 -19.65 -2.89 9.60
C TRP A 293 -18.58 -2.04 8.88
N LEU A 294 -18.53 -0.73 9.15
CA LEU A 294 -17.50 0.17 8.59
C LEU A 294 -16.09 -0.26 9.00
N LEU A 295 -15.91 -0.64 10.26
CA LEU A 295 -14.61 -1.13 10.75
C LEU A 295 -14.20 -2.42 10.04
N ALA A 296 -15.11 -3.39 9.89
CA ALA A 296 -14.84 -4.65 9.20
C ALA A 296 -14.50 -4.44 7.72
N ASN A 297 -14.96 -3.35 7.12
CA ASN A 297 -14.71 -2.99 5.73
C ASN A 297 -13.70 -1.84 5.55
N SER A 298 -12.98 -1.46 6.60
CA SER A 298 -12.17 -0.25 6.63
C SER A 298 -11.11 -0.20 5.53
N ASP A 299 -10.43 -1.29 5.28
CA ASP A 299 -9.43 -1.39 4.20
C ASP A 299 -10.08 -1.36 2.80
N ARG A 300 -11.25 -1.99 2.65
CA ARG A 300 -12.00 -2.04 1.39
C ARG A 300 -12.56 -0.68 1.00
N LEU A 301 -13.05 0.08 1.97
CA LEU A 301 -13.69 1.38 1.78
C LEU A 301 -12.70 2.56 1.94
N ALA A 302 -11.43 2.29 2.17
CA ALA A 302 -10.43 3.33 2.42
C ALA A 302 -10.78 4.23 3.62
N VAL A 303 -11.29 3.66 4.70
CA VAL A 303 -11.71 4.41 5.89
C VAL A 303 -10.51 5.15 6.46
N LEU A 304 -10.65 6.45 6.65
CA LEU A 304 -9.69 7.29 7.36
C LEU A 304 -9.94 7.18 8.86
N TYR A 305 -11.16 7.45 9.27
CA TYR A 305 -11.67 7.21 10.63
C TYR A 305 -13.19 7.09 10.63
N VAL A 306 -13.72 6.55 11.74
CA VAL A 306 -15.14 6.51 12.08
C VAL A 306 -15.32 7.16 13.43
N ILE A 307 -16.27 8.13 13.56
CA ILE A 307 -16.61 8.71 14.85
C ILE A 307 -18.03 8.27 15.21
N TRP A 308 -18.19 7.74 16.43
CA TRP A 308 -19.48 7.31 16.94
C TRP A 308 -19.50 7.30 18.46
N TYR A 309 -20.50 7.95 18.99
CA TYR A 309 -20.88 7.90 20.40
C TYR A 309 -19.74 8.30 21.36
N GLY A 310 -19.14 9.48 21.13
CA GLY A 310 -18.01 10.01 21.90
C GLY A 310 -16.69 9.26 21.71
N ARG A 311 -16.52 8.55 20.60
CA ARG A 311 -15.34 7.77 20.29
C ARG A 311 -14.96 7.92 18.83
N ILE A 312 -13.66 7.90 18.57
CA ILE A 312 -13.10 7.83 17.21
C ILE A 312 -12.35 6.51 17.04
N TRP A 313 -12.56 5.85 15.92
CA TRP A 313 -11.80 4.70 15.52
C TRP A 313 -10.85 5.05 14.37
N LEU A 314 -9.60 4.67 14.52
CA LEU A 314 -8.54 4.85 13.54
C LEU A 314 -7.93 3.49 13.19
N PRO A 315 -7.58 3.23 11.91
CA PRO A 315 -6.83 2.03 11.52
C PRO A 315 -5.52 1.84 12.28
N SER A 316 -4.91 2.95 12.75
CA SER A 316 -3.62 2.97 13.45
C SER A 316 -3.70 2.57 14.92
N SER A 317 -4.86 2.73 15.59
CA SER A 317 -4.93 2.64 17.05
C SER A 317 -6.24 2.06 17.62
N GLY A 318 -7.21 1.74 16.74
CA GLY A 318 -8.53 1.31 17.19
C GLY A 318 -9.36 2.43 17.82
N TRP A 319 -10.31 2.09 18.68
CA TRP A 319 -11.17 3.04 19.35
C TRP A 319 -10.44 3.89 20.39
N ARG A 320 -10.64 5.22 20.32
CA ARG A 320 -10.13 6.22 21.26
C ARG A 320 -11.25 7.13 21.73
N ALA A 321 -11.12 7.68 22.92
CA ALA A 321 -12.04 8.72 23.39
C ALA A 321 -11.97 9.94 22.48
N TYR A 322 -13.12 10.49 22.14
CA TYR A 322 -13.29 11.66 21.30
C TYR A 322 -14.19 12.66 22.00
N HIS A 323 -13.78 13.92 22.00
CA HIS A 323 -14.55 15.03 22.56
C HIS A 323 -14.77 16.08 21.49
N GLY A 324 -16.02 16.35 21.17
CA GLY A 324 -16.45 17.44 20.31
C GLY A 324 -16.69 18.73 21.10
N ASP A 325 -17.87 19.31 20.92
CA ASP A 325 -18.28 20.56 21.58
C ASP A 325 -19.27 20.35 22.73
N GLY A 326 -19.51 19.11 23.14
CA GLY A 326 -20.44 18.73 24.20
C GLY A 326 -21.90 18.65 23.74
N THR A 327 -22.20 18.93 22.49
CA THR A 327 -23.54 18.73 21.91
C THR A 327 -23.71 17.29 21.41
N PRO A 328 -24.96 16.78 21.31
CA PRO A 328 -25.19 15.46 20.73
C PRO A 328 -24.62 15.29 19.27
N ALA A 329 -24.61 16.36 18.51
CA ALA A 329 -24.05 16.37 17.15
C ALA A 329 -22.52 16.45 17.17
N GLY A 330 -21.93 17.37 17.95
CA GLY A 330 -20.48 17.54 18.02
C GLY A 330 -19.75 16.35 18.64
N ASP A 331 -20.38 15.67 19.62
CA ASP A 331 -19.86 14.44 20.22
C ASP A 331 -20.28 13.18 19.43
N HIS A 332 -20.91 13.34 18.27
CA HIS A 332 -21.37 12.24 17.40
C HIS A 332 -22.24 11.22 18.13
N MET A 333 -23.11 11.68 19.04
CA MET A 333 -24.00 10.83 19.83
C MET A 333 -25.26 10.41 19.05
N ASN A 334 -25.55 11.07 17.91
CA ASN A 334 -26.79 10.91 17.14
C ASN A 334 -26.57 10.46 15.69
N HIS A 335 -25.33 10.33 15.25
CA HIS A 335 -24.97 9.88 13.91
C HIS A 335 -23.59 9.21 13.90
N VAL A 336 -23.37 8.32 12.94
CA VAL A 336 -22.06 7.73 12.64
C VAL A 336 -21.41 8.59 11.58
N HIS A 337 -20.28 9.21 11.90
CA HIS A 337 -19.44 9.92 10.95
C HIS A 337 -18.44 8.96 10.31
N LEU A 338 -18.33 9.00 9.00
CA LEU A 338 -17.34 8.29 8.21
C LEU A 338 -16.50 9.28 7.43
N SER A 339 -15.17 9.25 7.62
CA SER A 339 -14.21 9.88 6.71
C SER A 339 -13.43 8.84 5.94
N VAL A 340 -13.11 9.15 4.66
CA VAL A 340 -12.31 8.29 3.78
C VAL A 340 -11.05 9.01 3.26
N GLN A 341 -10.12 8.24 2.71
CA GLN A 341 -8.86 8.72 2.15
C GLN A 341 -9.04 9.78 1.04
#